data_2c108a73d7390a011ba3a1be5f192580
#
_entry.id   2c108a73d7390a011ba3a1be5f192580
#
_cell.length_a   1.000
_cell.length_b   1.000
_cell.length_c   1.000
_cell.angle_alpha   90.00
_cell.angle_beta   90.00
_cell.angle_gamma   90.00
#
_symmetry.space_group_name_H-M   'P 1'
#
loop_
_entity.id
_entity.type
_entity.pdbx_description
1 polymer ?
#
loop_
_entity_poly.entity_id
_entity_poly.type
_entity_poly.pdbx_seq_one_letter_code
_entity_poly.pdbx_strand_id
1 'polypeptide(L)'
;MSNVGKQYPSEMKLYTDPKTGRRIRKLTETGDNYHFYFTENSFTAGDNEILYCHTEVPLKDGGGRGELYAMDLTTGVRTQLTDLCKDFKKVEFLTKSVDSKYIIAACDGDVYRIDRDTGAPTLLYKVPADFFISGATISHDNRYAVITVTEKVIFDRKFASTNYDGFTDRFYGYKRAKMVLLTMDGLYCETIMTDTHYINHVQFAPDTNEYLTFCHEGPWNLVTQRVWIFNMLTRTAYPCFRQRKDDSVGHEFWTRDGLIFFDNRGKGHDGTITVDKTQATVMDSEGEGAIPWVGFADKSGNVVRKLELPYYCNHYHANIDNTRLVADAVNDIVLIDISKEEPTYEILCEHNTSWIAHDTHCHPTWSWSNDKILFASDRDRQGYAQLYLIDM
;
A
#
# COMPACT_ATOMS: atom_id res chain seq x y z
N MET A 1 23.81 23.53 -3.08
CA MET A 1 23.45 22.95 -4.40
C MET A 1 22.40 21.89 -4.17
N SER A 2 21.45 21.70 -5.11
CA SER A 2 20.44 20.65 -5.02
C SER A 2 21.07 19.30 -5.32
N ASN A 3 20.58 18.25 -4.67
CA ASN A 3 20.95 16.86 -4.97
C ASN A 3 20.05 16.22 -6.03
N VAL A 4 19.02 16.92 -6.51
CA VAL A 4 18.15 16.41 -7.59
C VAL A 4 18.98 16.06 -8.82
N GLY A 5 18.77 14.86 -9.37
CA GLY A 5 19.55 14.32 -10.49
C GLY A 5 20.89 13.71 -10.13
N LYS A 6 21.29 13.74 -8.86
CA LYS A 6 22.53 13.10 -8.41
C LYS A 6 22.42 11.59 -8.50
N GLN A 7 23.41 10.98 -9.14
CA GLN A 7 23.48 9.53 -9.30
C GLN A 7 24.39 8.89 -8.24
N TYR A 8 24.01 7.70 -7.84
CA TYR A 8 24.72 6.86 -6.89
C TYR A 8 24.97 5.48 -7.52
N PRO A 9 26.13 4.86 -7.23
CA PRO A 9 26.44 3.54 -7.77
C PRO A 9 25.45 2.49 -7.31
N SER A 10 25.40 1.41 -8.07
CA SER A 10 24.58 0.23 -7.74
C SER A 10 25.03 -0.39 -6.40
N GLU A 11 24.06 -0.76 -5.58
CA GLU A 11 24.22 -1.63 -4.41
C GLU A 11 23.69 -3.05 -4.67
N MET A 12 23.22 -3.30 -5.89
CA MET A 12 22.55 -4.54 -6.25
C MET A 12 23.45 -5.76 -6.01
N LYS A 13 22.90 -6.74 -5.32
CA LYS A 13 23.51 -8.04 -5.07
C LYS A 13 22.58 -9.15 -5.50
N LEU A 14 23.17 -10.27 -5.88
CA LEU A 14 22.45 -11.47 -6.23
C LEU A 14 22.69 -12.53 -5.17
N TYR A 15 21.62 -13.15 -4.69
CA TYR A 15 21.74 -14.31 -3.80
C TYR A 15 20.80 -15.43 -4.25
N THR A 16 21.06 -16.64 -3.76
CA THR A 16 20.19 -17.79 -3.98
C THR A 16 19.39 -18.04 -2.71
N ASP A 17 18.08 -18.05 -2.82
CA ASP A 17 17.20 -18.38 -1.70
C ASP A 17 17.45 -19.83 -1.24
N PRO A 18 17.73 -20.06 0.05
CA PRO A 18 18.13 -21.38 0.53
C PRO A 18 16.98 -22.39 0.52
N LYS A 19 15.73 -21.94 0.58
CA LYS A 19 14.55 -22.79 0.61
C LYS A 19 14.12 -23.25 -0.76
N THR A 20 14.16 -22.34 -1.74
CA THR A 20 13.62 -22.60 -3.09
C THR A 20 14.69 -22.78 -4.15
N GLY A 21 15.93 -22.36 -3.89
CA GLY A 21 17.00 -22.31 -4.88
C GLY A 21 16.84 -21.18 -5.92
N ARG A 22 15.79 -20.35 -5.80
CA ARG A 22 15.54 -19.22 -6.72
C ARG A 22 16.57 -18.12 -6.53
N ARG A 23 16.99 -17.50 -7.62
CA ARG A 23 17.90 -16.34 -7.60
C ARG A 23 17.09 -15.07 -7.35
N ILE A 24 17.50 -14.29 -6.34
CA ILE A 24 16.85 -13.06 -5.91
C ILE A 24 17.83 -11.89 -6.04
N ARG A 25 17.39 -10.77 -6.58
CA ARG A 25 18.15 -9.52 -6.58
C ARG A 25 17.80 -8.72 -5.34
N LYS A 26 18.78 -8.51 -4.44
CA LYS A 26 18.71 -7.48 -3.41
C LYS A 26 19.11 -6.16 -4.05
N LEU A 27 18.23 -5.18 -4.07
CA LEU A 27 18.40 -3.95 -4.84
C LEU A 27 19.13 -2.86 -4.04
N THR A 28 18.93 -2.81 -2.71
CA THR A 28 19.48 -1.79 -1.81
C THR A 28 20.22 -2.43 -0.65
N GLU A 29 21.13 -1.69 -0.03
CA GLU A 29 21.96 -2.18 1.09
C GLU A 29 22.08 -1.18 2.22
N THR A 30 22.12 0.12 1.91
CA THR A 30 22.34 1.19 2.88
C THR A 30 21.06 1.94 3.21
N GLY A 31 20.95 2.44 4.44
CA GLY A 31 19.79 3.17 4.94
C GLY A 31 18.56 2.28 5.12
N ASP A 32 17.41 2.90 5.17
CA ASP A 32 16.09 2.30 5.20
C ASP A 32 15.38 2.65 3.88
N ASN A 33 14.92 1.63 3.15
CA ASN A 33 14.40 1.77 1.80
C ASN A 33 13.04 1.09 1.71
N TYR A 34 12.03 1.84 1.33
CA TYR A 34 10.70 1.29 1.13
C TYR A 34 10.10 1.78 -0.19
N HIS A 35 9.41 0.89 -0.86
CA HIS A 35 8.67 1.19 -2.06
C HIS A 35 7.27 1.72 -1.73
N PHE A 36 6.57 2.28 -2.69
CA PHE A 36 5.19 2.67 -2.51
C PHE A 36 4.34 1.47 -2.08
N TYR A 37 3.26 1.75 -1.39
CA TYR A 37 2.30 0.72 -1.01
C TYR A 37 1.86 -0.07 -2.25
N PHE A 38 1.56 -1.35 -2.12
CA PHE A 38 1.31 -2.23 -3.27
C PHE A 38 0.18 -1.73 -4.18
N THR A 39 -0.73 -0.90 -3.69
CA THR A 39 -1.81 -0.27 -4.46
C THR A 39 -1.31 0.76 -5.47
N GLU A 40 -0.14 1.39 -5.22
CA GLU A 40 0.42 2.48 -6.02
C GLU A 40 1.43 2.03 -7.08
N ASN A 41 1.88 0.80 -7.02
CA ASN A 41 2.86 0.17 -7.90
C ASN A 41 4.13 1.00 -8.19
N SER A 42 5.20 0.67 -7.51
CA SER A 42 6.49 1.38 -7.61
C SER A 42 7.18 1.30 -8.98
N PHE A 43 6.82 0.34 -9.82
CA PHE A 43 7.35 0.28 -11.18
C PHE A 43 6.89 1.47 -12.02
N THR A 44 7.78 2.03 -12.80
CA THR A 44 7.44 3.01 -13.84
C THR A 44 6.90 2.31 -15.09
N ALA A 45 6.31 3.05 -16.00
CA ALA A 45 5.86 2.50 -17.28
C ALA A 45 7.03 1.85 -18.04
N GLY A 46 6.87 0.60 -18.45
CA GLY A 46 7.91 -0.18 -19.13
C GLY A 46 8.81 -1.01 -18.21
N ASP A 47 8.61 -0.97 -16.89
CA ASP A 47 9.24 -1.86 -15.89
C ASP A 47 10.78 -1.87 -15.85
N ASN A 48 11.42 -0.85 -16.40
CA ASN A 48 12.87 -0.71 -16.39
C ASN A 48 13.40 0.03 -15.15
N GLU A 49 12.49 0.63 -14.40
CA GLU A 49 12.81 1.48 -13.27
C GLU A 49 11.76 1.34 -12.17
N ILE A 50 12.18 1.49 -10.93
CA ILE A 50 11.30 1.65 -9.77
C ILE A 50 11.51 2.99 -9.10
N LEU A 51 10.44 3.52 -8.49
CA LEU A 51 10.50 4.64 -7.56
C LEU A 51 10.41 4.13 -6.12
N TYR A 52 11.24 4.67 -5.24
CA TYR A 52 11.26 4.28 -3.84
C TYR A 52 11.74 5.43 -2.94
N CYS A 53 11.42 5.35 -1.68
CA CYS A 53 11.91 6.27 -0.65
C CYS A 53 13.17 5.72 0.01
N HIS A 54 14.15 6.57 0.22
CA HIS A 54 15.38 6.29 0.97
C HIS A 54 15.50 7.25 2.15
N THR A 55 15.80 6.72 3.32
CA THR A 55 16.08 7.50 4.53
C THR A 55 17.24 6.89 5.31
N GLU A 56 18.06 7.77 5.92
CA GLU A 56 19.13 7.32 6.81
C GLU A 56 18.62 6.89 8.19
N VAL A 57 17.49 7.45 8.62
CA VAL A 57 16.87 7.14 9.92
C VAL A 57 15.51 6.49 9.69
N PRO A 58 15.29 5.24 10.14
CA PRO A 58 14.04 4.54 9.96
C PRO A 58 12.86 5.29 10.58
N LEU A 59 11.68 5.17 9.99
CA LEU A 59 10.44 5.77 10.51
C LEU A 59 10.14 5.32 11.94
N LYS A 60 10.41 4.06 12.29
CA LYS A 60 10.25 3.51 13.64
C LYS A 60 11.05 4.26 14.72
N ASP A 61 12.17 4.86 14.35
CA ASP A 61 13.07 5.59 15.27
C ASP A 61 12.79 7.10 15.27
N GLY A 62 11.59 7.51 14.80
CA GLY A 62 11.19 8.91 14.71
C GLY A 62 11.69 9.61 13.47
N GLY A 63 12.11 8.85 12.45
CA GLY A 63 12.35 9.32 11.10
C GLY A 63 11.10 10.02 10.54
N GLY A 64 10.87 9.97 9.29
CA GLY A 64 9.80 10.68 8.59
C GLY A 64 10.40 11.77 7.72
N ARG A 65 11.68 11.58 7.42
CA ARG A 65 12.42 12.38 6.45
C ARG A 65 13.09 11.41 5.49
N GLY A 66 12.64 11.44 4.26
CA GLY A 66 13.24 10.64 3.20
C GLY A 66 13.22 11.41 1.90
N GLU A 67 14.03 10.96 0.96
CA GLU A 67 14.06 11.47 -0.40
C GLU A 67 13.59 10.40 -1.37
N LEU A 68 12.97 10.83 -2.44
CA LEU A 68 12.53 9.93 -3.50
C LEU A 68 13.70 9.63 -4.42
N TYR A 69 13.84 8.37 -4.76
CA TYR A 69 14.85 7.87 -5.70
C TYR A 69 14.19 7.09 -6.83
N ALA A 70 14.81 7.12 -7.98
CA ALA A 70 14.58 6.18 -9.07
C ALA A 70 15.76 5.22 -9.14
N MET A 71 15.50 3.93 -9.40
CA MET A 71 16.53 2.93 -9.65
C MET A 71 16.32 2.29 -11.00
N ASP A 72 17.32 2.35 -11.86
CA ASP A 72 17.37 1.56 -13.10
C ASP A 72 17.60 0.08 -12.77
N LEU A 73 16.66 -0.78 -13.11
CA LEU A 73 16.68 -2.20 -12.75
C LEU A 73 17.69 -3.04 -13.55
N THR A 74 18.26 -2.48 -14.62
CA THR A 74 19.31 -3.15 -15.41
C THR A 74 20.67 -2.89 -14.81
N THR A 75 20.97 -1.63 -14.49
CA THR A 75 22.28 -1.20 -14.02
C THR A 75 22.38 -1.14 -12.49
N GLY A 76 21.24 -0.99 -11.80
CA GLY A 76 21.16 -0.72 -10.37
C GLY A 76 21.57 0.72 -9.98
N VAL A 77 21.82 1.59 -10.96
CA VAL A 77 22.14 3.01 -10.71
C VAL A 77 20.91 3.69 -10.10
N ARG A 78 21.13 4.43 -9.01
CA ARG A 78 20.11 5.15 -8.26
C ARG A 78 20.24 6.64 -8.54
N THR A 79 19.13 7.28 -8.87
CA THR A 79 19.05 8.73 -9.10
C THR A 79 18.16 9.36 -8.05
N GLN A 80 18.68 10.34 -7.31
CA GLN A 80 17.88 11.10 -6.35
C GLN A 80 16.95 12.06 -7.11
N LEU A 81 15.64 11.95 -6.87
CA LEU A 81 14.63 12.75 -7.57
C LEU A 81 14.19 13.97 -6.77
N THR A 82 14.37 13.96 -5.45
CA THR A 82 13.97 15.07 -4.57
C THR A 82 15.10 15.52 -3.65
N ASP A 83 14.97 16.71 -3.11
CA ASP A 83 15.88 17.29 -2.11
C ASP A 83 15.03 18.10 -1.11
N LEU A 84 13.94 17.48 -0.63
CA LEU A 84 12.90 18.11 0.18
C LEU A 84 13.29 18.24 1.66
N CYS A 85 14.15 17.33 2.14
CA CYS A 85 14.56 17.30 3.53
C CYS A 85 15.39 18.52 3.96
N LYS A 86 15.88 19.33 3.02
CA LYS A 86 16.53 20.62 3.30
C LYS A 86 15.53 21.69 3.76
N ASP A 87 14.31 21.64 3.20
CA ASP A 87 13.27 22.67 3.39
C ASP A 87 12.17 22.22 4.38
N PHE A 88 11.95 20.90 4.53
CA PHE A 88 10.91 20.31 5.36
C PHE A 88 11.49 19.40 6.46
N LYS A 89 10.82 19.39 7.62
CA LYS A 89 11.21 18.55 8.77
C LYS A 89 10.68 17.12 8.65
N LYS A 90 9.51 16.98 8.00
CA LYS A 90 8.88 15.69 7.72
C LYS A 90 8.52 15.62 6.25
N VAL A 91 8.86 14.53 5.59
CA VAL A 91 8.51 14.24 4.21
C VAL A 91 8.06 12.79 4.14
N GLU A 92 6.84 12.58 3.66
CA GLU A 92 6.25 11.26 3.46
C GLU A 92 5.65 11.22 2.06
N PHE A 93 6.06 10.25 1.25
CA PHE A 93 5.52 10.04 -0.10
C PHE A 93 4.32 9.12 -0.01
N LEU A 94 3.15 9.61 -0.44
CA LEU A 94 1.86 8.95 -0.22
C LEU A 94 1.43 8.12 -1.43
N THR A 95 1.54 8.69 -2.64
CA THR A 95 1.10 8.06 -3.88
C THR A 95 1.81 8.65 -5.08
N LYS A 96 1.76 7.96 -6.21
CA LYS A 96 2.25 8.47 -7.49
C LYS A 96 1.21 8.27 -8.60
N SER A 97 1.30 9.07 -9.66
CA SER A 97 0.54 8.84 -10.88
C SER A 97 0.96 7.54 -11.58
N VAL A 98 0.05 6.93 -12.34
CA VAL A 98 0.31 5.68 -13.07
C VAL A 98 1.49 5.83 -14.02
N ASP A 99 1.61 6.98 -14.71
CA ASP A 99 2.73 7.32 -15.58
C ASP A 99 4.00 7.76 -14.81
N SER A 100 3.94 7.79 -13.48
CA SER A 100 5.02 8.22 -12.59
C SER A 100 5.50 9.66 -12.80
N LYS A 101 4.70 10.52 -13.42
CA LYS A 101 5.03 11.91 -13.68
C LYS A 101 4.89 12.79 -12.42
N TYR A 102 3.92 12.48 -11.60
CA TYR A 102 3.62 13.22 -10.38
C TYR A 102 3.59 12.29 -9.16
N ILE A 103 4.03 12.84 -8.05
CA ILE A 103 3.99 12.21 -6.75
C ILE A 103 3.25 13.13 -5.78
N ILE A 104 2.39 12.60 -4.92
CA ILE A 104 1.84 13.34 -3.79
C ILE A 104 2.66 13.02 -2.54
N ALA A 105 3.09 14.07 -1.87
CA ALA A 105 3.83 13.97 -0.62
C ALA A 105 3.18 14.82 0.47
N ALA A 106 3.27 14.36 1.71
CA ALA A 106 3.01 15.15 2.90
C ALA A 106 4.32 15.77 3.36
N CYS A 107 4.42 17.11 3.32
CA CYS A 107 5.58 17.85 3.81
C CYS A 107 5.14 18.72 4.98
N ASP A 108 5.70 18.46 6.18
CA ASP A 108 5.32 19.07 7.45
C ASP A 108 3.80 19.04 7.74
N GLY A 109 3.10 18.05 7.14
CA GLY A 109 1.68 17.82 7.31
C GLY A 109 0.78 18.47 6.26
N ASP A 110 1.31 19.28 5.35
CA ASP A 110 0.60 19.83 4.19
C ASP A 110 0.83 18.96 2.94
N VAL A 111 -0.09 19.04 1.97
CA VAL A 111 -0.08 18.20 0.76
C VAL A 111 0.58 18.92 -0.39
N TYR A 112 1.58 18.27 -0.97
CA TYR A 112 2.33 18.77 -2.12
C TYR A 112 2.26 17.79 -3.28
N ARG A 113 2.18 18.30 -4.49
CA ARG A 113 2.53 17.60 -5.71
C ARG A 113 4.01 17.80 -5.97
N ILE A 114 4.72 16.73 -6.21
CA ILE A 114 6.12 16.74 -6.65
C ILE A 114 6.14 16.41 -8.15
N ASP A 115 6.78 17.23 -8.94
CA ASP A 115 7.08 16.93 -10.33
C ASP A 115 8.33 16.05 -10.37
N ARG A 116 8.22 14.89 -10.99
CA ARG A 116 9.29 13.89 -11.01
C ARG A 116 10.57 14.41 -11.67
N ASP A 117 10.45 15.14 -12.77
CA ASP A 117 11.60 15.52 -13.59
C ASP A 117 12.42 16.64 -12.93
N THR A 118 11.75 17.49 -12.17
CA THR A 118 12.38 18.65 -11.52
C THR A 118 12.57 18.49 -10.01
N GLY A 119 11.87 17.53 -9.39
CA GLY A 119 11.81 17.40 -7.94
C GLY A 119 11.10 18.55 -7.22
N ALA A 120 10.47 19.46 -7.98
CA ALA A 120 9.89 20.69 -7.45
C ALA A 120 8.56 20.43 -6.75
N PRO A 121 8.39 20.89 -5.48
CA PRO A 121 7.12 20.79 -4.76
C PRO A 121 6.18 21.93 -5.16
N THR A 122 4.91 21.60 -5.37
CA THR A 122 3.80 22.55 -5.53
C THR A 122 2.78 22.28 -4.43
N LEU A 123 2.49 23.26 -3.59
CA LEU A 123 1.46 23.14 -2.55
C LEU A 123 0.09 22.95 -3.19
N LEU A 124 -0.59 21.84 -2.84
CA LEU A 124 -1.96 21.58 -3.27
C LEU A 124 -2.98 21.90 -2.18
N TYR A 125 -2.66 21.58 -0.93
CA TYR A 125 -3.63 21.74 0.16
C TYR A 125 -2.93 21.95 1.51
N LYS A 126 -3.36 22.99 2.22
CA LYS A 126 -3.01 23.17 3.63
C LYS A 126 -3.98 22.42 4.51
N VAL A 127 -3.47 21.42 5.21
CA VAL A 127 -4.28 20.59 6.10
C VAL A 127 -4.63 21.39 7.36
N PRO A 128 -5.92 21.48 7.75
CA PRO A 128 -6.28 22.15 8.99
C PRO A 128 -5.54 21.57 10.20
N ALA A 129 -5.16 22.42 11.15
CA ALA A 129 -4.29 22.05 12.25
C ALA A 129 -4.83 20.90 13.13
N ASP A 130 -6.15 20.73 13.17
CA ASP A 130 -6.86 19.67 13.88
C ASP A 130 -7.04 18.37 13.07
N PHE A 131 -6.46 18.28 11.85
CA PHE A 131 -6.49 17.10 10.99
C PHE A 131 -5.07 16.62 10.64
N PHE A 132 -4.95 15.37 10.21
CA PHE A 132 -3.77 14.79 9.56
C PHE A 132 -4.19 14.03 8.30
N ILE A 133 -3.26 13.84 7.38
CA ILE A 133 -3.48 13.09 6.14
C ILE A 133 -3.49 11.61 6.47
N SER A 134 -4.50 10.88 5.99
CA SER A 134 -4.62 9.43 6.16
C SER A 134 -4.52 8.64 4.85
N GLY A 135 -4.58 9.28 3.70
CA GLY A 135 -4.41 8.62 2.40
C GLY A 135 -4.44 9.64 1.26
N ALA A 136 -3.96 9.22 0.09
CA ALA A 136 -3.97 10.01 -1.13
C ALA A 136 -4.03 9.12 -2.37
N THR A 137 -4.60 9.62 -3.46
CA THR A 137 -4.62 8.96 -4.77
C THR A 137 -4.62 10.02 -5.88
N ILE A 138 -4.11 9.66 -7.06
CA ILE A 138 -4.12 10.52 -8.26
C ILE A 138 -5.02 9.88 -9.31
N SER A 139 -5.85 10.68 -9.98
CA SER A 139 -6.71 10.22 -11.07
C SER A 139 -5.89 9.70 -12.26
N HIS A 140 -6.45 8.74 -13.02
CA HIS A 140 -5.77 8.10 -14.15
C HIS A 140 -5.30 9.09 -15.24
N ASP A 141 -5.94 10.24 -15.35
CA ASP A 141 -5.61 11.30 -16.32
C ASP A 141 -4.76 12.44 -15.74
N ASN A 142 -4.30 12.31 -14.50
CA ASN A 142 -3.48 13.28 -13.77
C ASN A 142 -4.12 14.66 -13.55
N ARG A 143 -5.45 14.79 -13.69
CA ARG A 143 -6.12 16.09 -13.48
C ARG A 143 -6.45 16.34 -12.02
N TYR A 144 -6.69 15.29 -11.25
CA TYR A 144 -7.18 15.36 -9.89
C TYR A 144 -6.32 14.52 -8.95
N ALA A 145 -6.29 14.93 -7.70
CA ALA A 145 -5.94 14.08 -6.57
C ALA A 145 -7.12 14.06 -5.60
N VAL A 146 -7.27 12.97 -4.87
CA VAL A 146 -8.14 12.89 -3.71
C VAL A 146 -7.29 12.51 -2.52
N ILE A 147 -7.46 13.25 -1.42
CA ILE A 147 -6.84 12.94 -0.13
C ILE A 147 -7.91 12.61 0.89
N THR A 148 -7.55 11.79 1.86
CA THR A 148 -8.32 11.62 3.09
C THR A 148 -7.61 12.30 4.23
N VAL A 149 -8.38 13.01 5.07
CA VAL A 149 -7.87 13.64 6.27
C VAL A 149 -8.74 13.23 7.46
N THR A 150 -8.08 12.91 8.58
CA THR A 150 -8.71 12.44 9.80
C THR A 150 -8.36 13.39 10.95
N GLU A 151 -9.27 13.59 11.89
CA GLU A 151 -9.03 14.45 13.03
C GLU A 151 -7.88 13.95 13.92
N LYS A 152 -7.15 14.89 14.49
CA LYS A 152 -6.17 14.61 15.55
C LYS A 152 -6.89 14.46 16.88
N VAL A 153 -6.77 13.28 17.49
CA VAL A 153 -7.33 12.99 18.82
C VAL A 153 -6.16 12.83 19.80
N ILE A 154 -6.32 13.40 20.98
CA ILE A 154 -5.39 13.20 22.08
C ILE A 154 -5.85 11.95 22.83
N PHE A 155 -5.05 10.93 22.83
CA PHE A 155 -5.29 9.70 23.58
C PHE A 155 -4.60 9.75 24.94
N ASP A 156 -5.17 9.06 25.93
CA ASP A 156 -4.66 9.07 27.32
C ASP A 156 -3.30 8.37 27.47
N ARG A 157 -2.85 7.61 26.45
CA ARG A 157 -1.54 6.97 26.40
C ARG A 157 -0.81 7.25 25.09
N LYS A 158 0.50 7.13 25.13
CA LYS A 158 1.32 7.07 23.90
C LYS A 158 1.28 5.67 23.34
N PHE A 159 1.16 5.58 22.01
CA PHE A 159 1.29 4.34 21.28
C PHE A 159 2.75 4.09 20.89
N ALA A 160 3.17 2.83 20.90
CA ALA A 160 4.43 2.43 20.31
C ALA A 160 4.36 2.63 18.76
N SER A 161 5.51 2.81 18.14
CA SER A 161 5.61 2.83 16.67
C SER A 161 5.57 1.43 16.04
N THR A 162 5.31 0.41 16.84
CA THR A 162 5.16 -0.98 16.42
C THR A 162 3.73 -1.26 15.94
N ASN A 163 3.61 -2.32 15.15
CA ASN A 163 2.35 -2.75 14.54
C ASN A 163 1.16 -2.73 15.51
N TYR A 164 0.09 -2.08 15.07
CA TYR A 164 -1.25 -2.14 15.67
C TYR A 164 -1.40 -1.70 17.12
N ASP A 165 -0.34 -1.20 17.79
CA ASP A 165 -0.54 -0.57 19.10
C ASP A 165 -1.44 0.65 18.96
N GLY A 166 -2.51 0.67 19.74
CA GLY A 166 -3.55 1.70 19.66
C GLY A 166 -4.49 1.61 18.46
N PHE A 167 -4.48 0.51 17.70
CA PHE A 167 -5.35 0.35 16.53
C PHE A 167 -6.83 0.39 16.91
N THR A 168 -7.20 -0.35 17.96
CA THR A 168 -8.55 -0.31 18.53
C THR A 168 -8.90 1.03 19.15
N ASP A 169 -7.95 1.67 19.85
CA ASP A 169 -8.16 3.02 20.42
C ASP A 169 -8.47 4.04 19.33
N ARG A 170 -7.71 4.01 18.22
CA ARG A 170 -7.93 4.87 17.05
C ARG A 170 -9.27 4.60 16.38
N PHE A 171 -9.64 3.34 16.20
CA PHE A 171 -10.92 2.94 15.62
C PHE A 171 -12.11 3.54 16.40
N TYR A 172 -12.07 3.47 17.72
CA TYR A 172 -13.12 4.07 18.56
C TYR A 172 -12.94 5.57 18.80
N GLY A 173 -11.73 6.10 18.65
CA GLY A 173 -11.42 7.50 18.98
C GLY A 173 -11.72 8.49 17.86
N TYR A 174 -11.45 8.14 16.61
CA TYR A 174 -11.66 9.02 15.46
C TYR A 174 -13.15 9.13 15.10
N LYS A 175 -13.67 10.35 15.00
CA LYS A 175 -15.09 10.64 14.72
C LYS A 175 -15.30 11.66 13.59
N ARG A 176 -14.22 12.20 13.05
CA ARG A 176 -14.30 13.14 11.92
C ARG A 176 -13.23 12.82 10.89
N ALA A 177 -13.68 12.43 9.71
CA ALA A 177 -12.82 12.30 8.56
C ALA A 177 -13.44 13.02 7.36
N LYS A 178 -12.60 13.39 6.40
CA LYS A 178 -13.02 14.03 5.15
C LYS A 178 -12.28 13.44 3.98
N MET A 179 -12.96 13.38 2.86
CA MET A 179 -12.36 13.15 1.55
C MET A 179 -12.36 14.51 0.82
N VAL A 180 -11.19 14.93 0.36
CA VAL A 180 -10.99 16.23 -0.29
C VAL A 180 -10.48 16.01 -1.71
N LEU A 181 -11.22 16.52 -2.68
CA LEU A 181 -10.80 16.58 -4.09
C LEU A 181 -9.91 17.81 -4.30
N LEU A 182 -8.81 17.62 -5.00
CA LEU A 182 -7.84 18.66 -5.36
C LEU A 182 -7.63 18.63 -6.88
N THR A 183 -7.46 19.80 -7.51
CA THR A 183 -6.87 19.82 -8.86
C THR A 183 -5.35 19.77 -8.77
N MET A 184 -4.72 19.10 -9.72
CA MET A 184 -3.26 18.90 -9.71
C MET A 184 -2.45 20.18 -9.95
N ASP A 185 -3.08 21.27 -10.35
CA ASP A 185 -2.48 22.61 -10.41
C ASP A 185 -2.56 23.38 -9.08
N GLY A 186 -3.30 22.87 -8.09
CA GLY A 186 -3.48 23.49 -6.78
C GLY A 186 -4.45 24.66 -6.74
N LEU A 187 -5.22 24.90 -7.81
CA LEU A 187 -6.11 26.07 -7.91
C LEU A 187 -7.49 25.81 -7.32
N TYR A 188 -7.89 24.57 -7.13
CA TYR A 188 -9.20 24.21 -6.59
C TYR A 188 -9.13 23.07 -5.60
N CYS A 189 -9.92 23.16 -4.55
CA CYS A 189 -10.17 22.06 -3.61
C CYS A 189 -11.62 22.06 -3.14
N GLU A 190 -12.16 20.85 -2.88
CA GLU A 190 -13.54 20.66 -2.42
C GLU A 190 -13.59 19.45 -1.46
N THR A 191 -14.28 19.62 -0.31
CA THR A 191 -14.66 18.47 0.52
C THR A 191 -15.80 17.73 -0.16
N ILE A 192 -15.55 16.53 -0.66
CA ILE A 192 -16.51 15.74 -1.43
C ILE A 192 -17.30 14.74 -0.57
N MET A 193 -16.76 14.39 0.61
CA MET A 193 -17.39 13.51 1.58
C MET A 193 -16.91 13.85 3.00
N THR A 194 -17.78 13.64 3.98
CA THR A 194 -17.43 13.62 5.42
C THR A 194 -17.88 12.30 6.01
N ASP A 195 -17.13 11.78 6.98
CA ASP A 195 -17.42 10.53 7.64
C ASP A 195 -17.17 10.62 9.15
N THR A 196 -17.77 9.70 9.90
CA THR A 196 -17.58 9.53 11.34
C THR A 196 -16.65 8.35 11.68
N HIS A 197 -16.05 7.75 10.67
CA HIS A 197 -15.07 6.68 10.79
C HIS A 197 -13.69 7.16 10.32
N TYR A 198 -12.66 6.46 10.75
CA TYR A 198 -11.33 6.60 10.18
C TYR A 198 -11.35 6.05 8.75
N ILE A 199 -11.14 6.90 7.75
CA ILE A 199 -11.10 6.51 6.35
C ILE A 199 -9.67 6.51 5.83
N ASN A 200 -9.32 5.46 5.07
CA ASN A 200 -8.00 5.25 4.49
C ASN A 200 -8.12 4.53 3.13
N HIS A 201 -6.99 4.13 2.54
CA HIS A 201 -6.88 3.38 1.29
C HIS A 201 -7.71 3.96 0.14
N VAL A 202 -7.79 5.31 0.06
CA VAL A 202 -8.49 5.94 -1.05
C VAL A 202 -7.76 5.67 -2.37
N GLN A 203 -8.48 5.18 -3.37
CA GLN A 203 -7.92 4.83 -4.68
C GLN A 203 -8.89 5.21 -5.80
N PHE A 204 -8.42 5.91 -6.84
CA PHE A 204 -9.18 6.06 -8.07
C PHE A 204 -9.25 4.73 -8.83
N ALA A 205 -10.37 4.51 -9.51
CA ALA A 205 -10.45 3.46 -10.52
C ALA A 205 -9.42 3.71 -11.62
N PRO A 206 -8.75 2.66 -12.15
CA PRO A 206 -7.64 2.82 -13.09
C PRO A 206 -8.04 3.32 -14.47
N ASP A 207 -9.31 3.30 -14.80
CA ASP A 207 -9.88 3.56 -16.14
C ASP A 207 -10.84 4.77 -16.18
N THR A 208 -11.18 5.36 -15.04
CA THR A 208 -12.14 6.46 -14.97
C THR A 208 -11.97 7.31 -13.73
N ASN A 209 -12.37 8.59 -13.80
CA ASN A 209 -12.44 9.48 -12.64
C ASN A 209 -13.80 9.42 -11.92
N GLU A 210 -14.72 8.54 -12.34
CA GLU A 210 -16.06 8.48 -11.77
C GLU A 210 -16.14 7.71 -10.47
N TYR A 211 -15.18 6.82 -10.22
CA TYR A 211 -15.22 5.93 -9.06
C TYR A 211 -13.95 6.00 -8.24
N LEU A 212 -14.14 5.97 -6.94
CA LEU A 212 -13.11 5.77 -5.93
C LEU A 212 -13.48 4.56 -5.08
N THR A 213 -12.48 3.86 -4.55
CA THR A 213 -12.64 3.04 -3.36
C THR A 213 -12.03 3.73 -2.16
N PHE A 214 -12.50 3.40 -0.98
CA PHE A 214 -11.90 3.76 0.31
C PHE A 214 -12.30 2.72 1.34
N CYS A 215 -11.58 2.69 2.47
CA CYS A 215 -11.96 1.80 3.56
C CYS A 215 -12.30 2.55 4.85
N HIS A 216 -13.16 1.96 5.66
CA HIS A 216 -13.23 2.24 7.09
C HIS A 216 -12.10 1.46 7.77
N GLU A 217 -11.10 2.18 8.26
CA GLU A 217 -9.90 1.60 8.85
C GLU A 217 -10.13 1.23 10.31
N GLY A 218 -9.65 0.06 10.69
CA GLY A 218 -9.75 -0.46 12.05
C GLY A 218 -9.50 -1.96 12.11
N PRO A 219 -9.50 -2.59 13.29
CA PRO A 219 -9.39 -4.03 13.43
C PRO A 219 -10.46 -4.73 12.59
N TRP A 220 -10.05 -5.60 11.68
CA TRP A 220 -10.93 -6.13 10.63
C TRP A 220 -12.11 -6.95 11.17
N ASN A 221 -11.96 -7.54 12.34
CA ASN A 221 -13.02 -8.24 13.07
C ASN A 221 -14.02 -7.29 13.75
N LEU A 222 -13.71 -6.01 13.89
CA LEU A 222 -14.59 -4.98 14.48
C LEU A 222 -15.25 -4.08 13.42
N VAL A 223 -14.64 -3.96 12.25
CA VAL A 223 -15.17 -3.15 11.15
C VAL A 223 -16.30 -3.90 10.46
N THR A 224 -17.53 -3.45 10.63
CA THR A 224 -18.72 -4.12 10.09
C THR A 224 -18.89 -3.98 8.58
N GLN A 225 -18.32 -2.93 8.00
CA GLN A 225 -18.29 -2.70 6.56
C GLN A 225 -16.99 -1.95 6.25
N ARG A 226 -16.01 -2.63 5.64
CA ARG A 226 -14.70 -2.04 5.39
C ARG A 226 -14.62 -1.34 4.05
N VAL A 227 -14.87 -2.03 2.95
CA VAL A 227 -14.60 -1.54 1.59
C VAL A 227 -15.82 -0.87 1.00
N TRP A 228 -15.65 0.38 0.59
CA TRP A 228 -16.68 1.24 0.02
C TRP A 228 -16.31 1.69 -1.38
N ILE A 229 -17.32 1.88 -2.22
CA ILE A 229 -17.22 2.55 -3.51
C ILE A 229 -17.86 3.93 -3.38
N PHE A 230 -17.17 4.96 -3.83
CA PHE A 230 -17.68 6.33 -3.91
C PHE A 230 -17.85 6.73 -5.37
N ASN A 231 -19.06 7.13 -5.74
CA ASN A 231 -19.35 7.65 -7.07
C ASN A 231 -19.17 9.17 -7.07
N MET A 232 -18.20 9.66 -7.85
CA MET A 232 -17.83 11.06 -7.94
C MET A 232 -18.91 11.93 -8.56
N LEU A 233 -19.77 11.39 -9.44
CA LEU A 233 -20.82 12.15 -10.11
C LEU A 233 -22.02 12.35 -9.20
N THR A 234 -22.46 11.30 -8.52
CA THR A 234 -23.63 11.33 -7.65
C THR A 234 -23.30 11.75 -6.21
N ARG A 235 -22.02 11.77 -5.85
CA ARG A 235 -21.53 12.03 -4.48
C ARG A 235 -22.09 11.05 -3.45
N THR A 236 -22.24 9.80 -3.81
CA THR A 236 -22.78 8.75 -2.95
C THR A 236 -21.77 7.65 -2.72
N ALA A 237 -21.73 7.13 -1.49
CA ALA A 237 -20.96 5.95 -1.13
C ALA A 237 -21.89 4.75 -0.93
N TYR A 238 -21.40 3.56 -1.33
CA TYR A 238 -22.09 2.29 -1.13
C TYR A 238 -21.08 1.17 -0.92
N PRO A 239 -21.45 0.08 -0.24
CA PRO A 239 -20.55 -1.04 -0.01
C PRO A 239 -20.04 -1.67 -1.31
N CYS A 240 -18.72 -1.97 -1.37
CA CYS A 240 -18.16 -2.79 -2.45
C CYS A 240 -18.78 -4.19 -2.50
N PHE A 241 -19.07 -4.74 -1.33
CA PHE A 241 -19.92 -5.90 -1.12
C PHE A 241 -20.45 -5.83 0.32
N ARG A 242 -21.56 -6.51 0.61
CA ARG A 242 -22.11 -6.49 1.97
C ARG A 242 -21.38 -7.51 2.84
N GLN A 243 -20.62 -7.02 3.81
CA GLN A 243 -19.98 -7.87 4.81
C GLN A 243 -21.00 -8.53 5.72
N ARG A 244 -20.77 -9.81 6.06
CA ARG A 244 -21.49 -10.55 7.08
C ARG A 244 -20.85 -10.30 8.45
N LYS A 245 -21.52 -10.70 9.50
CA LYS A 245 -21.06 -10.53 10.89
C LYS A 245 -19.69 -11.17 11.17
N ASP A 246 -19.37 -12.28 10.51
CA ASP A 246 -18.13 -13.04 10.73
C ASP A 246 -17.09 -12.81 9.63
N ASP A 247 -17.31 -11.87 8.72
CA ASP A 247 -16.32 -11.44 7.74
C ASP A 247 -15.25 -10.56 8.42
N SER A 248 -13.98 -10.78 8.06
CA SER A 248 -12.82 -10.03 8.52
C SER A 248 -12.02 -9.59 7.30
N VAL A 249 -12.49 -8.51 6.67
CA VAL A 249 -11.93 -7.98 5.40
C VAL A 249 -10.70 -7.15 5.70
N GLY A 250 -9.60 -7.48 5.04
CA GLY A 250 -8.29 -6.88 5.29
C GLY A 250 -7.89 -5.81 4.31
N HIS A 251 -7.54 -6.19 3.11
CA HIS A 251 -6.97 -5.30 2.10
C HIS A 251 -7.80 -5.29 0.82
N GLU A 252 -7.72 -4.17 0.10
CA GLU A 252 -8.41 -3.97 -1.17
C GLU A 252 -7.55 -3.16 -2.13
N PHE A 253 -7.73 -3.41 -3.43
CA PHE A 253 -7.13 -2.62 -4.50
C PHE A 253 -7.91 -2.76 -5.81
N TRP A 254 -7.74 -1.80 -6.71
CA TRP A 254 -8.23 -1.91 -8.08
C TRP A 254 -7.32 -2.79 -8.92
N THR A 255 -7.90 -3.79 -9.56
CA THR A 255 -7.22 -4.54 -10.61
C THR A 255 -7.15 -3.73 -11.89
N ARG A 256 -6.28 -4.12 -12.79
CA ARG A 256 -6.01 -3.39 -14.03
C ARG A 256 -7.22 -3.28 -14.96
N ASP A 257 -8.11 -4.28 -14.94
CA ASP A 257 -9.35 -4.33 -15.71
C ASP A 257 -10.55 -3.67 -15.00
N GLY A 258 -10.30 -2.97 -13.89
CA GLY A 258 -11.31 -2.17 -13.18
C GLY A 258 -12.24 -2.96 -12.27
N LEU A 259 -11.83 -4.14 -11.82
CA LEU A 259 -12.44 -4.84 -10.72
C LEU A 259 -11.81 -4.38 -9.39
N ILE A 260 -12.48 -4.62 -8.30
CA ILE A 260 -12.00 -4.36 -6.94
C ILE A 260 -11.69 -5.70 -6.30
N PHE A 261 -10.39 -5.96 -6.08
CA PHE A 261 -9.93 -7.09 -5.25
C PHE A 261 -10.13 -6.77 -3.78
N PHE A 262 -10.48 -7.77 -2.98
CA PHE A 262 -10.43 -7.72 -1.52
C PHE A 262 -10.19 -9.11 -0.94
N ASP A 263 -9.55 -9.17 0.24
CA ASP A 263 -9.36 -10.39 0.99
C ASP A 263 -10.27 -10.45 2.20
N ASN A 264 -10.70 -11.66 2.58
CA ASN A 264 -11.46 -11.94 3.77
C ASN A 264 -10.80 -13.08 4.55
N ARG A 265 -10.42 -12.81 5.77
CA ARG A 265 -9.68 -13.73 6.64
C ARG A 265 -10.58 -14.77 7.32
N GLY A 266 -11.88 -14.55 7.22
CA GLY A 266 -12.86 -15.43 7.84
C GLY A 266 -12.99 -15.24 9.35
N LYS A 267 -13.81 -16.08 9.93
CA LYS A 267 -14.18 -16.04 11.34
C LYS A 267 -12.99 -16.39 12.27
N GLY A 268 -12.87 -15.69 13.38
CA GLY A 268 -11.90 -15.98 14.42
C GLY A 268 -10.54 -15.29 14.26
N HIS A 269 -10.35 -14.55 13.19
CA HIS A 269 -9.14 -13.72 13.02
C HIS A 269 -9.18 -12.53 13.99
N ASP A 270 -8.01 -12.14 14.54
CA ASP A 270 -7.88 -11.06 15.53
C ASP A 270 -8.02 -9.64 14.95
N GLY A 271 -8.12 -9.52 13.61
CA GLY A 271 -8.29 -8.25 12.91
C GLY A 271 -7.01 -7.48 12.63
N THR A 272 -5.86 -8.15 12.69
CA THR A 272 -4.54 -7.59 12.39
C THR A 272 -3.78 -8.43 11.36
N ILE A 273 -2.57 -8.03 10.97
CA ILE A 273 -1.71 -8.90 10.14
C ILE A 273 -1.26 -10.12 10.96
N THR A 274 -1.08 -11.23 10.26
CA THR A 274 -0.61 -12.48 10.86
C THR A 274 0.91 -12.54 10.84
N VAL A 275 1.52 -12.53 12.00
CA VAL A 275 2.99 -12.61 12.18
C VAL A 275 3.46 -13.94 12.74
N ASP A 276 2.53 -14.80 13.17
CA ASP A 276 2.81 -16.12 13.73
C ASP A 276 2.26 -17.23 12.83
N LYS A 277 3.09 -18.19 12.45
CA LYS A 277 2.70 -19.34 11.62
C LYS A 277 1.57 -20.17 12.24
N THR A 278 1.47 -20.23 13.56
CA THR A 278 0.41 -20.96 14.24
C THR A 278 -0.96 -20.31 14.06
N GLN A 279 -1.00 -19.01 13.78
CA GLN A 279 -2.23 -18.26 13.47
C GLN A 279 -2.57 -18.30 11.97
N ALA A 280 -1.60 -18.55 11.10
CA ALA A 280 -1.80 -18.61 9.66
C ALA A 280 -2.59 -19.86 9.21
N THR A 281 -2.64 -20.90 10.02
CA THR A 281 -3.40 -22.13 9.77
C THR A 281 -4.84 -22.04 10.30
N VAL A 282 -5.57 -21.03 9.88
CA VAL A 282 -7.02 -20.89 10.17
C VAL A 282 -7.84 -22.03 9.57
N MET A 283 -7.20 -22.93 8.82
CA MET A 283 -7.80 -24.16 8.26
C MET A 283 -8.38 -25.12 9.31
N ASP A 284 -7.97 -25.00 10.57
CA ASP A 284 -8.46 -25.86 11.66
C ASP A 284 -9.67 -25.26 12.39
N SER A 285 -10.16 -24.08 12.00
CA SER A 285 -11.37 -23.53 12.60
C SER A 285 -12.59 -24.20 11.99
N GLU A 286 -13.30 -24.98 12.80
CA GLU A 286 -14.56 -25.60 12.42
C GLU A 286 -15.67 -24.54 12.27
N GLY A 287 -16.41 -24.60 11.16
CA GLY A 287 -17.63 -23.85 10.95
C GLY A 287 -17.69 -23.01 9.68
N GLU A 288 -18.90 -22.62 9.32
CA GLU A 288 -19.15 -21.76 8.16
C GLU A 288 -18.48 -20.39 8.34
N GLY A 289 -17.73 -19.94 7.32
CA GLY A 289 -17.02 -18.65 7.33
C GLY A 289 -15.62 -18.69 7.92
N ALA A 290 -15.11 -19.87 8.32
CA ALA A 290 -13.75 -20.02 8.86
C ALA A 290 -12.65 -20.01 7.77
N ILE A 291 -12.99 -20.43 6.55
CA ILE A 291 -12.02 -20.53 5.44
C ILE A 291 -11.76 -19.14 4.87
N PRO A 292 -10.48 -18.70 4.79
CA PRO A 292 -10.14 -17.44 4.13
C PRO A 292 -10.51 -17.50 2.64
N TRP A 293 -10.90 -16.36 2.09
CA TRP A 293 -11.23 -16.25 0.68
C TRP A 293 -10.88 -14.86 0.15
N VAL A 294 -10.70 -14.77 -1.14
CA VAL A 294 -10.53 -13.50 -1.85
C VAL A 294 -11.70 -13.28 -2.80
N GLY A 295 -12.06 -12.03 -3.00
CA GLY A 295 -13.14 -11.63 -3.88
C GLY A 295 -12.70 -10.59 -4.90
N PHE A 296 -13.43 -10.57 -6.02
CA PHE A 296 -13.37 -9.53 -7.02
C PHE A 296 -14.79 -8.99 -7.19
N ALA A 297 -14.96 -7.68 -7.04
CA ALA A 297 -16.25 -7.01 -7.23
C ALA A 297 -16.20 -6.04 -8.41
N ASP A 298 -17.34 -5.84 -9.04
CA ASP A 298 -17.52 -4.80 -10.04
C ASP A 298 -17.80 -3.42 -9.40
N LYS A 299 -17.83 -2.37 -10.21
CA LYS A 299 -18.12 -0.99 -9.79
C LYS A 299 -19.54 -0.80 -9.24
N SER A 300 -20.43 -1.78 -9.40
CA SER A 300 -21.78 -1.76 -8.86
C SER A 300 -21.89 -2.46 -7.49
N GLY A 301 -20.79 -3.01 -6.98
CA GLY A 301 -20.77 -3.73 -5.71
C GLY A 301 -21.25 -5.17 -5.81
N ASN A 302 -21.16 -5.80 -6.97
CA ASN A 302 -21.44 -7.22 -7.15
C ASN A 302 -20.13 -8.01 -7.11
N VAL A 303 -20.06 -9.04 -6.27
CA VAL A 303 -18.95 -9.99 -6.27
C VAL A 303 -19.08 -10.88 -7.50
N VAL A 304 -18.17 -10.67 -8.47
CA VAL A 304 -18.17 -11.41 -9.75
C VAL A 304 -17.30 -12.66 -9.68
N ARG A 305 -16.39 -12.72 -8.71
CA ARG A 305 -15.55 -13.88 -8.47
C ARG A 305 -15.22 -14.00 -6.99
N LYS A 306 -15.26 -15.23 -6.48
CA LYS A 306 -14.87 -15.58 -5.11
C LYS A 306 -14.04 -16.87 -5.15
N LEU A 307 -12.91 -16.90 -4.43
CA LEU A 307 -12.01 -18.04 -4.36
C LEU A 307 -11.65 -18.30 -2.90
N GLU A 308 -11.86 -19.51 -2.43
CA GLU A 308 -11.38 -19.97 -1.14
C GLU A 308 -9.89 -20.27 -1.22
N LEU A 309 -9.15 -19.89 -0.19
CA LEU A 309 -7.70 -20.08 -0.12
C LEU A 309 -7.37 -21.08 0.98
N PRO A 310 -6.39 -21.98 0.77
CA PRO A 310 -6.01 -22.98 1.76
C PRO A 310 -5.32 -22.38 2.98
N TYR A 311 -4.74 -21.18 2.87
CA TYR A 311 -4.20 -20.40 3.99
C TYR A 311 -4.23 -18.92 3.67
N TYR A 312 -4.10 -18.12 4.72
CA TYR A 312 -4.15 -16.68 4.64
C TYR A 312 -2.77 -16.06 4.40
N CYS A 313 -2.72 -15.04 3.56
CA CYS A 313 -1.57 -14.15 3.40
C CYS A 313 -1.92 -12.72 3.83
N ASN A 314 -0.92 -11.93 4.20
CA ASN A 314 -1.16 -10.59 4.74
C ASN A 314 -1.54 -9.57 3.65
N HIS A 315 -0.79 -9.52 2.57
CA HIS A 315 -1.05 -8.64 1.44
C HIS A 315 -1.07 -9.44 0.14
N TYR A 316 -1.83 -8.94 -0.82
CA TYR A 316 -1.98 -9.57 -2.13
C TYR A 316 -1.82 -8.52 -3.22
N HIS A 317 -1.30 -8.90 -4.37
CA HIS A 317 -1.33 -8.08 -5.57
C HIS A 317 -1.58 -8.97 -6.80
N ALA A 318 -2.55 -8.57 -7.63
CA ALA A 318 -2.90 -9.31 -8.83
C ALA A 318 -1.98 -8.92 -10.00
N ASN A 319 -1.65 -9.90 -10.85
CA ASN A 319 -1.05 -9.63 -12.13
C ASN A 319 -2.07 -8.99 -13.11
N ILE A 320 -1.61 -8.53 -14.26
CA ILE A 320 -2.42 -7.70 -15.18
C ILE A 320 -3.71 -8.37 -15.67
N ASP A 321 -3.73 -9.68 -15.79
CA ASP A 321 -4.86 -10.47 -16.30
C ASP A 321 -5.68 -11.18 -15.21
N ASN A 322 -5.39 -10.92 -13.95
CA ASN A 322 -6.05 -11.51 -12.77
C ASN A 322 -6.03 -13.05 -12.75
N THR A 323 -4.97 -13.65 -13.29
CA THR A 323 -4.74 -15.10 -13.27
C THR A 323 -3.83 -15.56 -12.16
N ARG A 324 -3.04 -14.63 -11.58
CA ARG A 324 -2.08 -14.90 -10.52
C ARG A 324 -2.11 -13.80 -9.47
N LEU A 325 -1.94 -14.20 -8.23
CA LEU A 325 -1.66 -13.30 -7.12
C LEU A 325 -0.23 -13.55 -6.64
N VAL A 326 0.49 -12.48 -6.30
CA VAL A 326 1.63 -12.56 -5.42
C VAL A 326 1.19 -12.13 -4.03
N ALA A 327 1.69 -12.80 -3.00
CA ALA A 327 1.31 -12.49 -1.63
C ALA A 327 2.47 -12.72 -0.65
N ASP A 328 2.42 -12.06 0.51
CA ASP A 328 3.34 -12.29 1.62
C ASP A 328 2.64 -13.11 2.72
N ALA A 329 3.06 -14.35 2.84
CA ALA A 329 2.77 -15.19 4.00
C ALA A 329 3.67 -14.76 5.18
N VAL A 330 3.60 -15.45 6.31
CA VAL A 330 4.35 -15.04 7.53
C VAL A 330 5.86 -14.91 7.29
N ASN A 331 6.47 -15.79 6.50
CA ASN A 331 7.91 -15.74 6.19
C ASN A 331 8.22 -15.85 4.69
N ASP A 332 7.23 -16.12 3.86
CA ASP A 332 7.43 -16.49 2.47
C ASP A 332 6.72 -15.53 1.51
N ILE A 333 7.35 -15.19 0.41
CA ILE A 333 6.66 -14.65 -0.76
C ILE A 333 6.10 -15.84 -1.52
N VAL A 334 4.80 -15.83 -1.78
CA VAL A 334 4.08 -16.89 -2.46
C VAL A 334 3.43 -16.41 -3.75
N LEU A 335 3.42 -17.28 -4.73
CA LEU A 335 2.66 -17.14 -5.97
C LEU A 335 1.41 -18.01 -5.85
N ILE A 336 0.25 -17.45 -6.16
CA ILE A 336 -1.03 -18.14 -6.15
C ILE A 336 -1.58 -18.12 -7.57
N ASP A 337 -1.66 -19.26 -8.21
CA ASP A 337 -2.34 -19.38 -9.50
C ASP A 337 -3.85 -19.50 -9.24
N ILE A 338 -4.58 -18.50 -9.67
CA ILE A 338 -6.03 -18.40 -9.55
C ILE A 338 -6.74 -18.52 -10.91
N SER A 339 -6.04 -18.99 -11.95
CA SER A 339 -6.65 -19.19 -13.27
C SER A 339 -7.68 -20.33 -13.27
N LYS A 340 -7.62 -21.20 -12.29
CA LYS A 340 -8.50 -22.37 -12.10
C LYS A 340 -9.45 -22.15 -10.91
N GLU A 341 -10.44 -23.01 -10.81
CA GLU A 341 -11.40 -23.02 -9.70
C GLU A 341 -10.71 -23.36 -8.36
N GLU A 342 -9.76 -24.28 -8.38
CA GLU A 342 -8.93 -24.64 -7.23
C GLU A 342 -7.55 -23.92 -7.36
N PRO A 343 -7.28 -22.91 -6.50
CA PRO A 343 -6.01 -22.20 -6.49
C PRO A 343 -4.82 -23.12 -6.16
N THR A 344 -3.68 -22.91 -6.82
CA THR A 344 -2.43 -23.58 -6.49
C THR A 344 -1.39 -22.59 -5.98
N TYR A 345 -0.46 -23.07 -5.14
CA TYR A 345 0.52 -22.25 -4.43
C TYR A 345 1.94 -22.69 -4.74
N GLU A 346 2.81 -21.70 -4.96
CA GLU A 346 4.25 -21.87 -5.08
C GLU A 346 4.95 -20.90 -4.13
N ILE A 347 5.89 -21.38 -3.32
CA ILE A 347 6.77 -20.52 -2.53
C ILE A 347 7.86 -20.00 -3.47
N LEU A 348 7.96 -18.68 -3.63
CA LEU A 348 8.97 -18.04 -4.46
C LEU A 348 10.29 -17.86 -3.70
N CYS A 349 10.25 -17.40 -2.47
CA CYS A 349 11.42 -17.24 -1.58
C CYS A 349 10.99 -16.98 -0.14
N GLU A 350 11.94 -17.07 0.79
CA GLU A 350 11.77 -16.56 2.15
C GLU A 350 12.08 -15.06 2.18
N HIS A 351 11.17 -14.25 2.73
CA HIS A 351 11.42 -12.84 3.00
C HIS A 351 11.96 -12.60 4.41
N ASN A 352 11.58 -13.41 5.39
CA ASN A 352 12.04 -13.32 6.79
C ASN A 352 11.99 -11.91 7.41
N THR A 353 11.00 -11.10 7.01
CA THR A 353 10.81 -9.75 7.58
C THR A 353 10.38 -9.84 9.03
N SER A 354 10.72 -8.82 9.83
CA SER A 354 10.42 -8.80 11.26
C SER A 354 8.98 -8.44 11.60
N TRP A 355 8.24 -7.85 10.67
CA TRP A 355 6.90 -7.30 10.88
C TRP A 355 6.81 -6.25 12.00
N ILE A 356 7.92 -5.64 12.40
CA ILE A 356 7.98 -4.75 13.57
C ILE A 356 7.33 -3.39 13.32
N ALA A 357 7.30 -2.93 12.07
CA ALA A 357 6.74 -1.66 11.67
C ALA A 357 6.12 -1.78 10.28
N HIS A 358 5.25 -0.84 9.90
CA HIS A 358 4.58 -0.83 8.60
C HIS A 358 5.57 -0.86 7.43
N ASP A 359 6.69 -0.13 7.53
CA ASP A 359 7.72 -0.05 6.48
C ASP A 359 8.47 -1.38 6.27
N THR A 360 8.41 -2.28 7.26
CA THR A 360 9.02 -3.61 7.16
C THR A 360 8.06 -4.68 6.63
N HIS A 361 6.82 -4.30 6.29
CA HIS A 361 5.92 -5.20 5.57
C HIS A 361 6.41 -5.41 4.14
N CYS A 362 6.22 -6.61 3.61
CA CYS A 362 6.78 -6.93 2.29
C CYS A 362 6.07 -6.23 1.13
N HIS A 363 4.75 -6.12 1.19
CA HIS A 363 3.91 -5.51 0.15
C HIS A 363 4.28 -5.95 -1.27
N PRO A 364 4.32 -7.26 -1.58
CA PRO A 364 4.81 -7.73 -2.86
C PRO A 364 3.96 -7.21 -4.01
N THR A 365 4.63 -6.72 -5.06
CA THR A 365 3.98 -6.01 -6.17
C THR A 365 4.48 -6.53 -7.51
N TRP A 366 3.55 -6.89 -8.41
CA TRP A 366 3.85 -7.23 -9.79
C TRP A 366 4.32 -6.02 -10.61
N SER A 367 5.29 -6.22 -11.49
CA SER A 367 5.56 -5.32 -12.60
C SER A 367 4.38 -5.27 -13.58
N TRP A 368 4.32 -4.23 -14.40
CA TRP A 368 3.27 -4.07 -15.41
C TRP A 368 3.31 -5.15 -16.48
N SER A 369 4.49 -5.71 -16.78
CA SER A 369 4.70 -6.80 -17.76
C SER A 369 4.56 -8.19 -17.18
N ASN A 370 4.25 -8.36 -15.87
CA ASN A 370 4.15 -9.64 -15.18
C ASN A 370 5.44 -10.47 -15.12
N ASP A 371 6.59 -9.86 -15.35
CA ASP A 371 7.89 -10.55 -15.41
C ASP A 371 8.77 -10.31 -14.18
N LYS A 372 8.33 -9.46 -13.23
CA LYS A 372 9.05 -9.14 -11.99
C LYS A 372 8.10 -8.99 -10.81
N ILE A 373 8.62 -9.29 -9.62
CA ILE A 373 7.95 -9.03 -8.34
C ILE A 373 8.91 -8.25 -7.45
N LEU A 374 8.49 -7.05 -7.03
CA LEU A 374 9.18 -6.21 -6.06
C LEU A 374 8.62 -6.47 -4.66
N PHE A 375 9.47 -6.53 -3.64
CA PHE A 375 9.06 -6.58 -2.24
C PHE A 375 10.10 -5.94 -1.32
N ALA A 376 9.68 -5.56 -0.12
CA ALA A 376 10.54 -5.06 0.95
C ALA A 376 10.78 -6.13 2.02
N SER A 377 11.92 -6.05 2.72
CA SER A 377 12.19 -6.86 3.91
C SER A 377 13.34 -6.27 4.72
N ASP A 378 13.24 -6.36 6.05
CA ASP A 378 14.30 -5.98 6.98
C ASP A 378 15.08 -7.21 7.52
N ARG A 379 15.09 -8.31 6.75
CA ARG A 379 15.71 -9.60 7.10
C ARG A 379 17.17 -9.51 7.54
N ASP A 380 17.93 -8.54 6.99
CA ASP A 380 19.35 -8.39 7.26
C ASP A 380 19.62 -7.47 8.46
N ARG A 381 18.71 -6.54 8.72
CA ARG A 381 18.80 -5.60 9.85
C ARG A 381 17.41 -5.16 10.27
N GLN A 382 16.96 -5.68 11.41
CA GLN A 382 15.63 -5.38 11.94
C GLN A 382 15.32 -3.87 11.99
N GLY A 383 14.20 -3.51 11.35
CA GLY A 383 13.71 -2.15 11.26
C GLY A 383 14.41 -1.28 10.23
N TYR A 384 15.24 -1.85 9.35
CA TYR A 384 15.83 -1.20 8.18
C TYR A 384 15.46 -2.02 6.95
N ALA A 385 14.38 -1.66 6.30
CA ALA A 385 13.91 -2.36 5.12
C ALA A 385 14.87 -2.18 3.94
N GLN A 386 15.00 -3.23 3.15
CA GLN A 386 15.70 -3.24 1.87
C GLN A 386 14.76 -3.75 0.79
N LEU A 387 15.03 -3.37 -0.45
CA LEU A 387 14.23 -3.76 -1.60
C LEU A 387 14.81 -5.00 -2.27
N TYR A 388 13.92 -5.89 -2.65
CA TYR A 388 14.24 -7.17 -3.30
C TYR A 388 13.39 -7.34 -4.56
N LEU A 389 13.95 -8.03 -5.55
CA LEU A 389 13.29 -8.29 -6.82
C LEU A 389 13.43 -9.76 -7.22
N ILE A 390 12.33 -10.34 -7.63
CA ILE A 390 12.26 -11.68 -8.24
C ILE A 390 12.01 -11.50 -9.72
N ASP A 391 12.83 -12.08 -10.57
CA ASP A 391 12.55 -12.26 -12.00
C ASP A 391 11.70 -13.52 -12.18
N MET A 392 10.58 -13.43 -12.93
CA MET A 392 9.55 -14.46 -13.09
C MET A 392 9.72 -15.24 -14.40
#